data_ab4f3c87c8863b97092c14ae2273658c
#
_entry.id   ab4f3c87c8863b97092c14ae2273658c
#
_cell.length_a   1.000
_cell.length_b   1.000
_cell.length_c   1.000
_cell.angle_alpha   90.00
_cell.angle_beta   90.00
_cell.angle_gamma   90.00
#
_symmetry.space_group_name_H-M   'P 1'
#
loop_
_entity.id
_entity.type
_entity.pdbx_description
1 polymer ?
#
loop_
_entity_poly.entity_id
_entity_poly.type
_entity_poly.pdbx_seq_one_letter_code
_entity_poly.pdbx_strand_id
1 'polypeptide(L)'
;MCYTYRQMNFSNCNLDSHLLQGLEEAGYIECTPVQEQVFSAGMDGSDLYVQSQTGTGKTAAYLVTLMQRMLAAGTEDRRPALILVPTRELAVQVEEEALKLGKHTGIRAASFYGGVGYQQQEEALKNGVDLIIGTPGRVIDLEKSKTMK
;
A
#
# COMPACT_ATOMS: atom_id res chain seq x y z
N MET A 1 13.75 23.65 26.91
CA MET A 1 12.71 22.63 27.15
C MET A 1 12.83 21.60 26.03
N CYS A 2 13.38 20.43 26.31
CA CYS A 2 13.34 19.31 25.36
C CYS A 2 11.93 18.75 25.32
N TYR A 3 11.19 19.03 24.25
CA TYR A 3 9.98 18.28 23.97
C TYR A 3 10.41 16.86 23.56
N THR A 4 10.28 15.92 24.46
CA THR A 4 10.35 14.49 24.13
C THR A 4 9.11 14.19 23.30
N TYR A 5 9.28 14.16 21.98
CA TYR A 5 8.25 13.68 21.06
C TYR A 5 8.02 12.20 21.41
N ARG A 6 6.87 11.92 22.01
CA ARG A 6 6.51 10.54 22.37
C ARG A 6 6.07 9.86 21.08
N GLN A 7 6.95 9.07 20.50
CA GLN A 7 6.70 8.32 19.29
C GLN A 7 5.51 7.40 19.50
N MET A 8 4.53 7.42 18.59
CA MET A 8 3.35 6.58 18.64
C MET A 8 3.70 5.16 18.18
N ASN A 9 3.23 4.14 18.88
CA ASN A 9 3.35 2.75 18.44
C ASN A 9 2.21 2.41 17.47
N PHE A 10 2.46 1.57 16.48
CA PHE A 10 1.43 1.06 15.57
C PHE A 10 0.27 0.38 16.30
N SER A 11 0.54 -0.28 17.43
CA SER A 11 -0.49 -0.86 18.31
C SER A 11 -1.51 0.15 18.85
N ASN A 12 -1.15 1.43 18.88
CA ASN A 12 -2.03 2.52 19.35
C ASN A 12 -2.77 3.23 18.19
N CYS A 13 -2.54 2.81 16.94
CA CYS A 13 -3.13 3.44 15.75
C CYS A 13 -4.53 2.92 15.40
N ASN A 14 -5.14 2.08 16.24
CA ASN A 14 -6.45 1.46 16.00
C ASN A 14 -6.56 0.74 14.63
N LEU A 15 -5.51 -0.01 14.27
CA LEU A 15 -5.45 -0.79 13.05
C LEU A 15 -6.15 -2.15 13.20
N ASP A 16 -6.57 -2.71 12.07
CA ASP A 16 -7.04 -4.09 12.01
C ASP A 16 -5.99 -5.06 12.59
N SER A 17 -6.43 -6.06 13.35
CA SER A 17 -5.53 -6.97 14.06
C SER A 17 -4.62 -7.79 13.14
N HIS A 18 -5.09 -8.16 11.95
CA HIS A 18 -4.30 -8.91 10.98
C HIS A 18 -3.25 -8.02 10.32
N LEU A 19 -3.59 -6.74 10.07
CA LEU A 19 -2.64 -5.76 9.57
C LEU A 19 -1.57 -5.45 10.61
N LEU A 20 -1.96 -5.30 11.87
CA LEU A 20 -1.04 -5.07 12.98
C LEU A 20 -0.08 -6.25 13.15
N GLN A 21 -0.57 -7.48 13.04
CA GLN A 21 0.28 -8.68 13.08
C GLN A 21 1.33 -8.68 11.96
N GLY A 22 0.94 -8.32 10.73
CA GLY A 22 1.88 -8.19 9.61
C GLY A 22 2.95 -7.13 9.84
N LEU A 23 2.58 -5.99 10.42
CA LEU A 23 3.50 -4.92 10.80
C LEU A 23 4.51 -5.38 11.86
N GLU A 24 4.05 -6.02 12.91
CA GLU A 24 4.91 -6.54 13.99
C GLU A 24 5.91 -7.59 13.47
N GLU A 25 5.46 -8.55 12.67
CA GLU A 25 6.33 -9.54 12.03
C GLU A 25 7.36 -8.91 11.08
N ALA A 26 7.00 -7.79 10.45
CA ALA A 26 7.88 -7.00 9.60
C ALA A 26 8.85 -6.08 10.37
N GLY A 27 8.73 -6.01 11.70
CA GLY A 27 9.57 -5.20 12.57
C GLY A 27 9.11 -3.73 12.71
N TYR A 28 7.89 -3.40 12.29
CA TYR A 28 7.29 -2.08 12.46
C TYR A 28 6.61 -1.98 13.83
N ILE A 29 7.29 -1.37 14.79
CA ILE A 29 6.79 -1.21 16.17
C ILE A 29 6.37 0.22 16.42
N GLU A 30 7.24 1.18 16.10
CA GLU A 30 7.02 2.62 16.29
C GLU A 30 6.77 3.33 14.96
N CYS A 31 5.81 4.25 14.95
CA CYS A 31 5.53 5.10 13.80
C CYS A 31 6.60 6.17 13.65
N THR A 32 7.05 6.40 12.43
CA THR A 32 7.79 7.63 12.11
C THR A 32 6.83 8.83 12.10
N PRO A 33 7.32 10.07 12.24
CA PRO A 33 6.45 11.25 12.19
C PRO A 33 5.62 11.36 10.90
N VAL A 34 6.18 10.97 9.74
CA VAL A 34 5.43 10.98 8.49
C VAL A 34 4.34 9.90 8.45
N GLN A 35 4.58 8.74 9.01
CA GLN A 35 3.57 7.67 9.12
C GLN A 35 2.40 8.12 9.98
N GLU A 36 2.66 8.69 11.14
CA GLU A 36 1.64 9.20 12.05
C GLU A 36 0.75 10.27 11.39
N GLN A 37 1.37 11.22 10.69
CA GLN A 37 0.64 12.26 9.96
C GLN A 37 -0.20 11.71 8.80
N VAL A 38 0.34 10.78 8.03
CA VAL A 38 -0.37 10.15 6.91
C VAL A 38 -1.54 9.30 7.41
N PHE A 39 -1.38 8.54 8.49
CA PHE A 39 -2.48 7.75 9.05
C PHE A 39 -3.60 8.65 9.57
N SER A 40 -3.27 9.69 10.31
CA SER A 40 -4.26 10.63 10.85
C SER A 40 -5.07 11.28 9.74
N ALA A 41 -4.42 11.86 8.73
CA ALA A 41 -5.09 12.57 7.64
C ALA A 41 -5.71 11.63 6.58
N GLY A 42 -5.05 10.50 6.30
CA GLY A 42 -5.50 9.56 5.26
C GLY A 42 -6.74 8.76 5.64
N MET A 43 -6.97 8.53 6.92
CA MET A 43 -8.16 7.82 7.40
C MET A 43 -9.44 8.65 7.23
N ASP A 44 -9.34 9.97 7.21
CA ASP A 44 -10.48 10.87 6.96
C ASP A 44 -10.91 10.94 5.48
N GLY A 45 -10.14 10.32 4.57
CA GLY A 45 -10.42 10.31 3.14
C GLY A 45 -9.97 11.57 2.39
N SER A 46 -9.18 12.41 3.02
CA SER A 46 -8.61 13.60 2.39
C SER A 46 -7.51 13.25 1.38
N ASP A 47 -7.37 14.07 0.35
CA ASP A 47 -6.21 14.03 -0.53
C ASP A 47 -4.97 14.54 0.20
N LEU A 48 -3.85 13.82 0.05
CA LEU A 48 -2.63 14.14 0.75
C LEU A 48 -1.48 14.44 -0.23
N TYR A 49 -0.75 15.50 0.05
CA TYR A 49 0.55 15.76 -0.53
C TYR A 49 1.63 15.55 0.54
N VAL A 50 2.44 14.50 0.37
CA VAL A 50 3.44 14.10 1.37
C VAL A 50 4.84 14.27 0.82
N GLN A 51 5.60 15.17 1.42
CA GLN A 51 7.01 15.40 1.12
C GLN A 51 7.86 15.07 2.34
N SER A 52 8.74 14.11 2.21
CA SER A 52 9.73 13.78 3.23
C SER A 52 10.96 13.15 2.59
N GLN A 53 12.07 13.10 3.32
CA GLN A 53 13.31 12.48 2.85
C GLN A 53 13.14 10.99 2.57
N THR A 54 14.01 10.43 1.74
CA THR A 54 14.11 8.99 1.49
C THR A 54 14.41 8.25 2.80
N GLY A 55 13.79 7.07 2.99
CA GLY A 55 14.03 6.25 4.19
C GLY A 55 13.22 6.66 5.43
N THR A 56 12.26 7.59 5.31
CA THR A 56 11.39 8.01 6.42
C THR A 56 10.13 7.14 6.58
N GLY A 57 9.97 6.09 5.75
CA GLY A 57 8.84 5.17 5.85
C GLY A 57 7.58 5.59 5.11
N LYS A 58 7.70 6.44 4.06
CA LYS A 58 6.55 6.86 3.23
C LYS A 58 5.79 5.68 2.61
N THR A 59 6.52 4.67 2.12
CA THR A 59 5.91 3.50 1.49
C THR A 59 5.00 2.75 2.46
N ALA A 60 5.49 2.44 3.64
CA ALA A 60 4.66 1.82 4.68
C ALA A 60 3.50 2.74 5.10
N ALA A 61 3.71 4.06 5.16
CA ALA A 61 2.68 5.02 5.53
C ALA A 61 1.45 4.91 4.62
N TYR A 62 1.62 5.01 3.29
CA TYR A 62 0.46 4.92 2.39
C TYR A 62 -0.07 3.49 2.23
N LEU A 63 0.78 2.46 2.25
CA LEU A 63 0.33 1.07 2.17
C LEU A 63 -0.56 0.71 3.36
N VAL A 64 -0.14 1.00 4.58
CA VAL A 64 -0.93 0.73 5.80
C VAL A 64 -2.24 1.51 5.77
N THR A 65 -2.22 2.77 5.36
CA THR A 65 -3.44 3.58 5.23
C THR A 65 -4.43 2.97 4.23
N LEU A 66 -3.96 2.57 3.03
CA LEU A 66 -4.80 1.93 2.02
C LEU A 66 -5.37 0.60 2.51
N MET A 67 -4.52 -0.27 3.07
CA MET A 67 -4.93 -1.57 3.60
C MET A 67 -5.95 -1.42 4.73
N GLN A 68 -5.73 -0.51 5.67
CA GLN A 68 -6.68 -0.25 6.75
C GLN A 68 -8.03 0.21 6.24
N ARG A 69 -8.06 1.10 5.25
CA ARG A 69 -9.32 1.54 4.61
C ARG A 69 -10.03 0.40 3.89
N MET A 70 -9.28 -0.46 3.19
CA MET A 70 -9.84 -1.64 2.53
C MET A 70 -10.44 -2.65 3.52
N LEU A 71 -9.77 -2.87 4.65
CA LEU A 71 -10.24 -3.77 5.71
C LEU A 71 -11.49 -3.20 6.40
N ALA A 72 -11.51 -1.89 6.65
CA ALA A 72 -12.66 -1.21 7.24
C ALA A 72 -13.90 -1.23 6.33
N ALA A 73 -13.74 -1.20 5.01
CA ALA A 73 -14.83 -1.30 4.05
C ALA A 73 -15.45 -2.71 3.97
N GLY A 74 -14.72 -3.74 4.44
CA GLY A 74 -15.13 -5.13 4.31
C GLY A 74 -14.92 -5.71 2.91
N THR A 75 -15.17 -7.00 2.75
CA THR A 75 -14.86 -7.73 1.51
C THR A 75 -15.82 -7.36 0.35
N GLU A 76 -17.05 -7.03 0.63
CA GLU A 76 -18.08 -6.74 -0.38
C GLU A 76 -17.91 -5.34 -1.00
N ASP A 77 -17.51 -4.36 -0.19
CA ASP A 77 -17.34 -2.96 -0.60
C ASP A 77 -15.88 -2.59 -0.89
N ARG A 78 -14.98 -3.55 -0.82
CA ARG A 78 -13.55 -3.34 -1.08
C ARG A 78 -13.33 -2.98 -2.54
N ARG A 79 -12.84 -1.76 -2.75
CA ARG A 79 -12.43 -1.29 -4.08
C ARG A 79 -10.91 -1.42 -4.23
N PRO A 80 -10.42 -1.81 -5.42
CA PRO A 80 -9.00 -1.83 -5.68
C PRO A 80 -8.40 -0.42 -5.60
N ALA A 81 -7.17 -0.33 -5.12
CA ALA A 81 -6.38 0.90 -5.16
C ALA A 81 -5.25 0.78 -6.19
N LEU A 82 -4.99 1.88 -6.90
CA LEU A 82 -3.90 1.99 -7.87
C LEU A 82 -2.76 2.81 -7.28
N ILE A 83 -1.57 2.22 -7.31
CA ILE A 83 -0.31 2.86 -6.92
C ILE A 83 0.55 3.01 -8.17
N LEU A 84 0.77 4.24 -8.61
CA LEU A 84 1.64 4.53 -9.74
C LEU A 84 3.06 4.84 -9.27
N VAL A 85 4.01 4.17 -9.87
CA VAL A 85 5.45 4.33 -9.58
C VAL A 85 6.23 4.57 -10.87
N PRO A 86 7.33 5.32 -10.83
CA PRO A 86 8.06 5.71 -12.04
C PRO A 86 8.85 4.57 -12.68
N THR A 87 9.24 3.55 -11.91
CA THR A 87 10.14 2.49 -12.40
C THR A 87 9.63 1.09 -12.04
N ARG A 88 10.03 0.11 -12.85
CA ARG A 88 9.81 -1.31 -12.63
C ARG A 88 10.37 -1.77 -11.27
N GLU A 89 11.58 -1.36 -10.95
CA GLU A 89 12.28 -1.73 -9.71
C GLU A 89 11.48 -1.26 -8.50
N LEU A 90 10.94 -0.05 -8.54
CA LEU A 90 10.11 0.47 -7.47
C LEU A 90 8.75 -0.26 -7.38
N ALA A 91 8.17 -0.65 -8.53
CA ALA A 91 6.94 -1.45 -8.53
C ALA A 91 7.13 -2.78 -7.79
N VAL A 92 8.23 -3.48 -8.05
CA VAL A 92 8.57 -4.73 -7.36
C VAL A 92 8.81 -4.51 -5.87
N GLN A 93 9.55 -3.48 -5.49
CA GLN A 93 9.81 -3.15 -4.08
C GLN A 93 8.52 -2.83 -3.31
N VAL A 94 7.61 -2.08 -3.91
CA VAL A 94 6.32 -1.74 -3.29
C VAL A 94 5.44 -2.98 -3.17
N GLU A 95 5.43 -3.88 -4.17
CA GLU A 95 4.72 -5.15 -4.09
C GLU A 95 5.25 -6.03 -2.95
N GLU A 96 6.56 -6.21 -2.87
CA GLU A 96 7.20 -6.99 -1.79
C GLU A 96 6.83 -6.45 -0.40
N GLU A 97 6.86 -5.14 -0.23
CA GLU A 97 6.47 -4.49 1.02
C GLU A 97 4.98 -4.67 1.30
N ALA A 98 4.11 -4.53 0.27
CA ALA A 98 2.67 -4.74 0.41
C ALA A 98 2.35 -6.19 0.82
N LEU A 99 2.99 -7.19 0.21
CA LEU A 99 2.81 -8.60 0.55
C LEU A 99 3.29 -8.91 1.98
N LYS A 100 4.38 -8.29 2.40
CA LYS A 100 4.93 -8.44 3.75
C LYS A 100 4.01 -7.86 4.81
N LEU A 101 3.55 -6.62 4.63
CA LEU A 101 2.65 -5.94 5.58
C LEU A 101 1.25 -6.56 5.59
N GLY A 102 0.73 -6.92 4.41
CA GLY A 102 -0.60 -7.49 4.23
C GLY A 102 -0.72 -9.00 4.41
N LYS A 103 0.33 -9.68 4.87
CA LYS A 103 0.46 -11.14 4.94
C LYS A 103 -0.75 -11.87 5.55
N HIS A 104 -1.37 -11.29 6.56
CA HIS A 104 -2.50 -11.88 7.29
C HIS A 104 -3.87 -11.27 6.93
N THR A 105 -3.90 -10.29 6.02
CA THR A 105 -5.11 -9.50 5.74
C THR A 105 -6.01 -10.05 4.63
N GLY A 106 -5.49 -10.99 3.84
CA GLY A 106 -6.15 -11.46 2.62
C GLY A 106 -6.18 -10.42 1.48
N ILE A 107 -5.51 -9.28 1.62
CA ILE A 107 -5.35 -8.28 0.55
C ILE A 107 -4.34 -8.80 -0.47
N ARG A 108 -4.74 -8.78 -1.74
CA ARG A 108 -3.92 -9.26 -2.85
C ARG A 108 -3.26 -8.08 -3.54
N ALA A 109 -1.94 -8.08 -3.58
CA ALA A 109 -1.14 -7.08 -4.27
C ALA A 109 -0.42 -7.69 -5.46
N ALA A 110 -0.31 -6.95 -6.56
CA ALA A 110 0.49 -7.36 -7.71
C ALA A 110 1.07 -6.13 -8.43
N SER A 111 2.25 -6.32 -9.03
CA SER A 111 2.94 -5.28 -9.79
C SER A 111 2.79 -5.47 -11.30
N PHE A 112 2.65 -4.33 -12.01
CA PHE A 112 2.37 -4.23 -13.43
C PHE A 112 3.36 -3.28 -14.09
N TYR A 113 4.28 -3.82 -14.89
CA TYR A 113 5.34 -3.04 -15.53
C TYR A 113 5.72 -3.60 -16.91
N GLY A 114 6.35 -2.76 -17.73
CA GLY A 114 6.80 -3.14 -19.06
C GLY A 114 8.06 -4.02 -19.08
N GLY A 115 8.40 -4.54 -20.25
CA GLY A 115 9.59 -5.38 -20.46
C GLY A 115 9.39 -6.87 -20.11
N VAL A 116 8.20 -7.27 -19.71
CA VAL A 116 7.80 -8.67 -19.50
C VAL A 116 6.48 -8.96 -20.20
N GLY A 117 6.18 -10.25 -20.44
CA GLY A 117 4.94 -10.67 -21.09
C GLY A 117 3.69 -10.24 -20.30
N TYR A 118 2.57 -10.14 -21.04
CA TYR A 118 1.29 -9.75 -20.46
C TYR A 118 0.63 -10.88 -19.66
N GLN A 119 0.90 -12.12 -20.02
CA GLN A 119 0.12 -13.29 -19.56
C GLN A 119 0.01 -13.39 -18.03
N GLN A 120 1.12 -13.29 -17.32
CA GLN A 120 1.11 -13.36 -15.84
C GLN A 120 0.34 -12.21 -15.21
N GLN A 121 0.47 -11.00 -15.78
CA GLN A 121 -0.19 -9.81 -15.27
C GLN A 121 -1.69 -9.84 -15.56
N GLU A 122 -2.10 -10.33 -16.74
CA GLU A 122 -3.51 -10.55 -17.06
C GLU A 122 -4.14 -11.63 -16.19
N GLU A 123 -3.41 -12.69 -15.89
CA GLU A 123 -3.86 -13.76 -15.00
C GLU A 123 -4.05 -13.25 -13.56
N ALA A 124 -3.12 -12.43 -13.05
CA ALA A 124 -3.27 -11.78 -11.75
C ALA A 124 -4.54 -10.93 -11.69
N LEU A 125 -4.81 -10.11 -12.72
CA LEU A 125 -6.04 -9.30 -12.79
C LEU A 125 -7.31 -10.16 -12.84
N LYS A 126 -7.32 -11.25 -13.58
CA LYS A 126 -8.45 -12.19 -13.63
C LYS A 126 -8.73 -12.86 -12.28
N ASN A 127 -7.68 -13.17 -11.52
CA ASN A 127 -7.79 -13.73 -10.19
C ASN A 127 -8.20 -12.70 -9.13
N GLY A 128 -8.23 -11.42 -9.51
CA GLY A 128 -8.56 -10.29 -8.67
C GLY A 128 -7.36 -9.78 -7.87
N VAL A 129 -7.15 -8.47 -7.93
CA VAL A 129 -6.09 -7.74 -7.23
C VAL A 129 -6.72 -6.58 -6.48
N ASP A 130 -6.34 -6.39 -5.24
CA ASP A 130 -6.82 -5.30 -4.39
C ASP A 130 -5.86 -4.08 -4.45
N LEU A 131 -4.54 -4.34 -4.48
CA LEU A 131 -3.50 -3.32 -4.66
C LEU A 131 -2.82 -3.51 -6.02
N ILE A 132 -3.13 -2.63 -6.95
CA ILE A 132 -2.53 -2.58 -8.29
C ILE A 132 -1.35 -1.62 -8.24
N ILE A 133 -0.13 -2.13 -8.38
CA ILE A 133 1.09 -1.34 -8.30
C ILE A 133 1.70 -1.31 -9.71
N GLY A 134 1.80 -0.16 -10.35
CA GLY A 134 2.20 -0.18 -11.75
C GLY A 134 2.99 1.02 -12.24
N THR A 135 3.76 0.77 -13.31
CA THR A 135 4.32 1.87 -14.11
C THR A 135 3.27 2.41 -15.07
N PRO A 136 3.21 3.73 -15.29
CA PRO A 136 2.12 4.35 -16.07
C PRO A 136 1.89 3.73 -17.45
N GLY A 137 2.95 3.44 -18.20
CA GLY A 137 2.83 2.86 -19.56
C GLY A 137 2.08 1.52 -19.57
N ARG A 138 2.45 0.59 -18.68
CA ARG A 138 1.81 -0.72 -18.60
C ARG A 138 0.38 -0.64 -18.08
N VAL A 139 0.10 0.23 -17.12
CA VAL A 139 -1.27 0.43 -16.61
C VAL A 139 -2.18 0.95 -17.72
N ILE A 140 -1.72 1.92 -18.51
CA ILE A 140 -2.46 2.44 -19.66
C ILE A 140 -2.70 1.36 -20.72
N ASP A 141 -1.71 0.52 -21.02
CA ASP A 141 -1.86 -0.56 -21.97
C ASP A 141 -2.89 -1.59 -21.52
N LEU A 142 -2.89 -1.97 -20.26
CA LEU A 142 -3.85 -2.92 -19.68
C LEU A 142 -5.28 -2.34 -19.61
N GLU A 143 -5.41 -1.03 -19.38
CA GLU A 143 -6.71 -0.34 -19.44
C GLU A 143 -7.24 -0.32 -20.87
N LYS A 144 -6.42 0.07 -21.86
CA LYS A 144 -6.80 0.09 -23.28
C LYS A 144 -7.19 -1.28 -23.83
N SER A 145 -6.54 -2.35 -23.38
CA SER A 145 -6.91 -3.73 -23.72
C SER A 145 -8.17 -4.22 -23.01
N LYS A 146 -8.79 -3.40 -22.15
CA LYS A 146 -9.93 -3.74 -21.29
C LYS A 146 -9.69 -4.93 -20.36
N THR A 147 -8.44 -5.23 -20.09
CA THR A 147 -8.04 -6.27 -19.14
C THR A 147 -8.13 -5.74 -17.70
N MET A 148 -7.85 -4.46 -17.52
CA MET A 148 -8.05 -3.73 -16.25
C MET A 148 -9.32 -2.89 -16.37
N LYS A 149 -10.22 -3.03 -15.40
CA LYS A 149 -11.47 -2.25 -15.32
C LYS A 149 -11.49 -1.38 -14.09
#